data_cd05bda099c82d7135aa55ee3a6bdf23
#
_entry.id   cd05bda099c82d7135aa55ee3a6bdf23
#
_cell.length_a   1.000
_cell.length_b   1.000
_cell.length_c   1.000
_cell.angle_alpha   90.00
_cell.angle_beta   90.00
_cell.angle_gamma   90.00
#
_symmetry.space_group_name_H-M   'P 1'
#
loop_
_entity.id
_entity.type
_entity.pdbx_description
1 polymer ?
#
loop_
_entity_poly.entity_id
_entity_poly.type
_entity_poly.pdbx_seq_one_letter_code
_entity_poly.pdbx_strand_id
1 'polypeptide(L)'
;MSPHLSRISVLEQVPLFEGGDARRTLEDLVVLGRGLEDAGYHRLWLAEHHSTGSFLSSAPDLLMMHILDATSRIRVGSGGVMAMHYGSLQMAERFATLATLHPSRVDMGLGRAPGGDMRAAGALNQGRVIDPDAINTLIEETVALLRDDLPATHHYASIEVRPRPVQMPEVWLLGSSGQSAAWAGTHDLNYAYAQFFTGRQQVGIMDHYRAHLPGAPGTQADGAPHRGGGHGSIHGGQTLSALCVSAAATREEAHEQALVAADARFSLRTGRPMHFRDPATLDAAYRAEVERYLERDTAIIVGTYDEVAHALSAFAENHGTEEVMLVSYIDDVEVKTRQYAELAARLR
;
A
#
# COMPACT_ATOMS: atom_id res chain seq x y z
N MET A 1 18.67 12.85 -15.42
CA MET A 1 17.77 12.01 -16.26
C MET A 1 16.49 11.88 -15.46
N SER A 2 15.35 12.21 -16.04
CA SER A 2 14.05 11.96 -15.36
C SER A 2 13.91 10.46 -15.14
N PRO A 3 13.45 10.01 -13.98
CA PRO A 3 13.22 8.60 -13.76
C PRO A 3 12.16 8.09 -14.73
N HIS A 4 12.47 7.03 -15.47
CA HIS A 4 11.47 6.34 -16.28
C HIS A 4 10.77 5.31 -15.41
N LEU A 5 9.47 5.14 -15.63
CA LEU A 5 8.70 4.06 -15.01
C LEU A 5 9.35 2.71 -15.33
N SER A 6 9.85 2.04 -14.32
CA SER A 6 10.58 0.77 -14.48
C SER A 6 9.89 -0.39 -13.77
N ARG A 7 8.98 -0.10 -12.85
CA ARG A 7 8.27 -1.09 -12.04
C ARG A 7 6.80 -0.74 -11.90
N ILE A 8 5.98 -1.76 -11.99
CA ILE A 8 4.54 -1.69 -11.72
C ILE A 8 4.18 -2.68 -10.63
N SER A 9 3.28 -2.26 -9.75
CA SER A 9 2.88 -3.00 -8.56
C SER A 9 1.39 -2.87 -8.33
N VAL A 10 0.82 -3.67 -7.42
CA VAL A 10 -0.60 -3.63 -7.10
C VAL A 10 -0.79 -3.50 -5.59
N LEU A 11 -1.73 -2.66 -5.18
CA LEU A 11 -2.31 -2.64 -3.84
C LEU A 11 -3.72 -3.24 -3.92
N GLU A 12 -3.91 -4.37 -3.27
CA GLU A 12 -5.21 -5.02 -3.14
C GLU A 12 -5.81 -4.70 -1.75
N GLN A 13 -6.99 -4.14 -1.76
CA GLN A 13 -7.72 -3.80 -0.53
C GLN A 13 -8.74 -4.88 -0.13
N VAL A 14 -8.90 -5.90 -0.96
CA VAL A 14 -9.81 -7.04 -0.79
C VAL A 14 -11.26 -6.59 -0.61
N PRO A 15 -11.83 -5.88 -1.60
CA PRO A 15 -13.21 -5.43 -1.53
C PRO A 15 -14.17 -6.63 -1.57
N LEU A 16 -15.18 -6.60 -0.70
CA LEU A 16 -16.31 -7.52 -0.77
C LEU A 16 -17.46 -6.83 -1.48
N PHE A 17 -17.80 -7.32 -2.66
CA PHE A 17 -18.95 -6.82 -3.42
C PHE A 17 -20.26 -7.29 -2.81
N GLU A 18 -21.34 -6.51 -2.98
CA GLU A 18 -22.66 -6.88 -2.49
C GLU A 18 -23.11 -8.22 -3.08
N GLY A 19 -23.53 -9.13 -2.21
CA GLY A 19 -23.88 -10.50 -2.61
C GLY A 19 -22.69 -11.44 -2.85
N GLY A 20 -21.44 -10.94 -2.70
CA GLY A 20 -20.23 -11.73 -2.85
C GLY A 20 -19.99 -12.74 -1.72
N ASP A 21 -19.20 -13.75 -2.00
CA ASP A 21 -18.78 -14.78 -1.05
C ASP A 21 -17.40 -14.47 -0.50
N ALA A 22 -17.31 -14.21 0.81
CA ALA A 22 -16.06 -13.84 1.47
C ALA A 22 -14.95 -14.89 1.30
N ARG A 23 -15.29 -16.18 1.33
CA ARG A 23 -14.32 -17.25 1.15
C ARG A 23 -13.74 -17.23 -0.25
N ARG A 24 -14.61 -17.14 -1.27
CA ARG A 24 -14.21 -17.05 -2.66
C ARG A 24 -13.32 -15.82 -2.90
N THR A 25 -13.72 -14.65 -2.41
CA THR A 25 -12.94 -13.42 -2.53
C THR A 25 -11.52 -13.56 -1.94
N LEU A 26 -11.38 -14.28 -0.83
CA LEU A 26 -10.07 -14.55 -0.23
C LEU A 26 -9.27 -15.61 -1.01
N GLU A 27 -9.92 -16.65 -1.55
CA GLU A 27 -9.28 -17.66 -2.42
C GLU A 27 -8.81 -17.02 -3.75
N ASP A 28 -9.55 -16.07 -4.29
CA ASP A 28 -9.23 -15.32 -5.52
C ASP A 28 -7.94 -14.49 -5.40
N LEU A 29 -7.46 -14.19 -4.18
CA LEU A 29 -6.16 -13.54 -3.97
C LEU A 29 -4.99 -14.36 -4.52
N VAL A 30 -5.07 -15.68 -4.47
CA VAL A 30 -4.05 -16.57 -5.05
C VAL A 30 -4.08 -16.51 -6.57
N VAL A 31 -5.27 -16.48 -7.17
CA VAL A 31 -5.43 -16.32 -8.62
C VAL A 31 -4.83 -15.00 -9.07
N LEU A 32 -5.19 -13.91 -8.38
CA LEU A 32 -4.62 -12.59 -8.63
C LEU A 32 -3.10 -12.57 -8.48
N GLY A 33 -2.56 -13.10 -7.38
CA GLY A 33 -1.13 -13.12 -7.11
C GLY A 33 -0.34 -13.84 -8.19
N ARG A 34 -0.81 -15.00 -8.65
CA ARG A 34 -0.21 -15.75 -9.76
C ARG A 34 -0.31 -14.99 -11.09
N GLY A 35 -1.47 -14.43 -11.40
CA GLY A 35 -1.65 -13.64 -12.61
C GLY A 35 -0.75 -12.40 -12.65
N LEU A 36 -0.56 -11.71 -11.53
CA LEU A 36 0.37 -10.59 -11.41
C LEU A 36 1.83 -11.04 -11.56
N GLU A 37 2.20 -12.18 -10.96
CA GLU A 37 3.53 -12.76 -11.11
C GLU A 37 3.83 -13.10 -12.57
N ASP A 38 2.88 -13.71 -13.29
CA ASP A 38 3.02 -14.07 -14.70
C ASP A 38 3.07 -12.83 -15.60
N ALA A 39 2.26 -11.81 -15.28
CA ALA A 39 2.32 -10.51 -15.93
C ALA A 39 3.56 -9.70 -15.54
N GLY A 40 4.41 -10.16 -14.60
CA GLY A 40 5.69 -9.58 -14.20
C GLY A 40 5.57 -8.30 -13.38
N TYR A 41 4.54 -8.18 -12.60
CA TYR A 41 4.44 -7.16 -11.56
C TYR A 41 5.53 -7.34 -10.51
N HIS A 42 6.03 -6.22 -10.01
CA HIS A 42 7.12 -6.23 -9.05
C HIS A 42 6.65 -6.66 -7.66
N ARG A 43 5.50 -6.13 -7.19
CA ARG A 43 4.94 -6.45 -5.87
C ARG A 43 3.41 -6.43 -5.83
N LEU A 44 2.85 -7.20 -4.91
CA LEU A 44 1.45 -7.17 -4.49
C LEU A 44 1.39 -6.84 -3.00
N TRP A 45 0.75 -5.73 -2.65
CA TRP A 45 0.52 -5.34 -1.27
C TRP A 45 -0.94 -5.51 -0.88
N LEU A 46 -1.16 -5.84 0.40
CA LEU A 46 -2.48 -5.98 1.01
C LEU A 46 -2.71 -4.87 2.02
N ALA A 47 -3.82 -4.16 1.91
CA ALA A 47 -4.22 -3.16 2.88
C ALA A 47 -4.72 -3.81 4.20
N GLU A 48 -4.86 -3.01 5.26
CA GLU A 48 -5.50 -3.43 6.50
C GLU A 48 -6.70 -2.54 6.81
N HIS A 49 -7.88 -3.17 6.96
CA HIS A 49 -9.11 -2.49 7.32
C HIS A 49 -9.88 -3.28 8.37
N HIS A 50 -10.47 -2.57 9.34
CA HIS A 50 -11.16 -3.19 10.47
C HIS A 50 -12.61 -2.71 10.58
N SER A 51 -13.49 -3.64 10.99
CA SER A 51 -14.90 -3.36 11.29
C SER A 51 -15.65 -2.66 10.16
N THR A 52 -15.31 -3.03 8.91
CA THR A 52 -16.00 -2.54 7.71
C THR A 52 -16.70 -3.69 7.02
N GLY A 53 -17.91 -3.45 6.52
CA GLY A 53 -18.62 -4.43 5.69
C GLY A 53 -18.11 -4.53 4.26
N SER A 54 -17.15 -3.69 3.88
CA SER A 54 -16.72 -3.49 2.50
C SER A 54 -15.37 -4.10 2.17
N PHE A 55 -14.53 -4.39 3.17
CA PHE A 55 -13.19 -4.98 2.97
C PHE A 55 -12.98 -6.20 3.86
N LEU A 56 -12.33 -7.21 3.32
CA LEU A 56 -12.05 -8.47 4.04
C LEU A 56 -10.62 -8.54 4.61
N SER A 57 -9.75 -7.60 4.26
CA SER A 57 -8.35 -7.59 4.69
C SER A 57 -8.20 -6.99 6.09
N SER A 58 -8.45 -7.77 7.12
CA SER A 58 -8.25 -7.38 8.53
C SER A 58 -6.98 -7.97 9.17
N ALA A 59 -6.32 -8.90 8.49
CA ALA A 59 -5.09 -9.55 8.92
C ALA A 59 -4.15 -9.71 7.70
N PRO A 60 -3.51 -8.61 7.25
CA PRO A 60 -2.72 -8.62 6.03
C PRO A 60 -1.56 -9.62 6.07
N ASP A 61 -0.94 -9.83 7.21
CA ASP A 61 0.14 -10.80 7.41
C ASP A 61 -0.27 -12.25 7.11
N LEU A 62 -1.49 -12.65 7.50
CA LEU A 62 -2.03 -13.96 7.17
C LEU A 62 -2.33 -14.10 5.68
N LEU A 63 -2.90 -13.06 5.06
CA LEU A 63 -3.16 -13.05 3.62
C LEU A 63 -1.87 -12.97 2.80
N MET A 64 -0.86 -12.25 3.29
CA MET A 64 0.48 -12.26 2.69
C MET A 64 1.05 -13.67 2.66
N MET A 65 0.99 -14.42 3.77
CA MET A 65 1.46 -15.80 3.84
C MET A 65 0.75 -16.68 2.82
N HIS A 66 -0.57 -16.55 2.69
CA HIS A 66 -1.38 -17.29 1.73
C HIS A 66 -0.93 -17.07 0.27
N ILE A 67 -0.56 -15.84 -0.09
CA ILE A 67 -0.07 -15.50 -1.44
C ILE A 67 1.40 -15.91 -1.62
N LEU A 68 2.25 -15.70 -0.60
CA LEU A 68 3.66 -16.04 -0.64
C LEU A 68 3.89 -17.54 -0.89
N ASP A 69 3.09 -18.41 -0.24
CA ASP A 69 3.13 -19.86 -0.44
C ASP A 69 2.65 -20.28 -1.84
N ALA A 70 1.79 -19.49 -2.45
CA ALA A 70 1.19 -19.79 -3.76
C ALA A 70 1.98 -19.25 -4.96
N THR A 71 3.00 -18.41 -4.71
CA THR A 71 3.81 -17.69 -5.72
C THR A 71 5.31 -17.92 -5.46
N SER A 72 6.17 -17.56 -6.40
CA SER A 72 7.62 -17.87 -6.29
C SER A 72 8.56 -16.68 -6.56
N ARG A 73 8.10 -15.61 -7.22
CA ARG A 73 8.93 -14.48 -7.65
C ARG A 73 8.43 -13.13 -7.15
N ILE A 74 7.11 -12.90 -7.24
CA ILE A 74 6.51 -11.62 -6.86
C ILE A 74 6.76 -11.32 -5.38
N ARG A 75 7.08 -10.08 -5.06
CA ARG A 75 7.17 -9.60 -3.69
C ARG A 75 5.76 -9.41 -3.12
N VAL A 76 5.56 -9.76 -1.87
CA VAL A 76 4.26 -9.56 -1.19
C VAL A 76 4.48 -8.73 0.06
N GLY A 77 3.58 -7.77 0.29
CA GLY A 77 3.72 -6.85 1.41
C GLY A 77 2.40 -6.38 2.00
N SER A 78 2.51 -5.63 3.08
CA SER A 78 1.40 -4.86 3.63
C SER A 78 1.37 -3.46 3.02
N GLY A 79 0.19 -2.96 2.70
CA GLY A 79 0.01 -1.65 2.11
C GLY A 79 -1.06 -0.77 2.78
N GLY A 80 -0.97 -0.60 4.15
CA GLY A 80 0.02 -1.01 5.16
C GLY A 80 -0.60 -1.67 6.36
N VAL A 81 0.26 -2.29 7.16
CA VAL A 81 -0.17 -2.70 8.50
C VAL A 81 -0.37 -1.45 9.37
N MET A 82 -1.48 -1.42 10.10
CA MET A 82 -1.86 -0.27 10.92
C MET A 82 -1.10 -0.31 12.24
N ALA A 83 0.09 0.31 12.27
CA ALA A 83 1.05 0.21 13.35
C ALA A 83 0.46 0.45 14.74
N MET A 84 -0.52 1.36 14.85
CA MET A 84 -1.16 1.70 16.13
C MET A 84 -1.89 0.55 16.84
N HIS A 85 -2.14 -0.57 16.15
CA HIS A 85 -2.87 -1.71 16.72
C HIS A 85 -1.95 -2.83 17.25
N TYR A 86 -0.64 -2.68 17.09
CA TYR A 86 0.34 -3.74 17.40
C TYR A 86 1.40 -3.24 18.39
N GLY A 87 2.08 -4.18 19.03
CA GLY A 87 3.34 -3.91 19.72
C GLY A 87 4.51 -3.97 18.75
N SER A 88 5.55 -3.17 19.01
CA SER A 88 6.75 -3.09 18.16
C SER A 88 7.44 -4.44 17.95
N LEU A 89 7.63 -5.24 19.01
CA LEU A 89 8.19 -6.58 18.92
C LEU A 89 7.27 -7.54 18.12
N GLN A 90 5.97 -7.47 18.36
CA GLN A 90 5.00 -8.32 17.67
C GLN A 90 5.04 -8.08 16.15
N MET A 91 5.10 -6.84 15.70
CA MET A 91 5.25 -6.51 14.27
C MET A 91 6.60 -7.01 13.73
N ALA A 92 7.69 -6.73 14.44
CA ALA A 92 9.01 -7.15 14.01
C ALA A 92 9.11 -8.68 13.84
N GLU A 93 8.61 -9.46 14.79
CA GLU A 93 8.64 -10.94 14.73
C GLU A 93 7.76 -11.51 13.62
N ARG A 94 6.57 -10.94 13.37
CA ARG A 94 5.68 -11.36 12.27
C ARG A 94 6.36 -11.20 10.91
N PHE A 95 6.92 -10.02 10.64
CA PHE A 95 7.58 -9.76 9.36
C PHE A 95 8.93 -10.47 9.23
N ALA A 96 9.66 -10.66 10.33
CA ALA A 96 10.85 -11.51 10.36
C ALA A 96 10.53 -12.98 10.06
N THR A 97 9.40 -13.49 10.56
CA THR A 97 8.93 -14.84 10.25
C THR A 97 8.60 -15.00 8.77
N LEU A 98 7.82 -14.07 8.19
CA LEU A 98 7.52 -14.07 6.76
C LEU A 98 8.80 -14.01 5.91
N ALA A 99 9.74 -13.11 6.24
CA ALA A 99 11.00 -12.94 5.52
C ALA A 99 11.95 -14.16 5.68
N THR A 100 11.83 -14.90 6.77
CA THR A 100 12.59 -16.14 6.97
C THR A 100 12.09 -17.26 6.06
N LEU A 101 10.76 -17.36 5.92
CA LEU A 101 10.11 -18.38 5.06
C LEU A 101 10.21 -18.02 3.57
N HIS A 102 10.16 -16.72 3.25
CA HIS A 102 10.17 -16.20 1.88
C HIS A 102 11.25 -15.13 1.67
N PRO A 103 12.53 -15.51 1.64
CA PRO A 103 13.66 -14.58 1.54
C PRO A 103 13.53 -13.67 0.31
N SER A 104 13.88 -12.39 0.46
CA SER A 104 13.88 -11.35 -0.59
C SER A 104 12.50 -10.98 -1.15
N ARG A 105 11.41 -11.51 -0.61
CA ARG A 105 10.06 -11.34 -1.18
C ARG A 105 9.09 -10.62 -0.25
N VAL A 106 9.50 -10.17 0.91
CA VAL A 106 8.61 -9.57 1.91
C VAL A 106 8.82 -8.07 2.01
N ASP A 107 7.71 -7.31 1.97
CA ASP A 107 7.69 -5.89 2.23
C ASP A 107 6.84 -5.59 3.49
N MET A 108 7.34 -4.70 4.33
CA MET A 108 6.64 -4.21 5.51
C MET A 108 6.23 -2.77 5.28
N GLY A 109 5.04 -2.55 4.76
CA GLY A 109 4.47 -1.20 4.65
C GLY A 109 3.74 -0.82 5.94
N LEU A 110 4.10 0.32 6.52
CA LEU A 110 3.61 0.81 7.80
C LEU A 110 2.67 1.99 7.60
N GLY A 111 1.42 1.84 8.06
CA GLY A 111 0.40 2.87 8.11
C GLY A 111 0.26 3.47 9.51
N ARG A 112 -0.04 4.78 9.58
CA ARG A 112 -0.30 5.49 10.85
C ARG A 112 -1.79 5.71 11.12
N ALA A 113 -2.63 5.43 10.13
CA ALA A 113 -4.08 5.56 10.24
C ALA A 113 -4.70 4.39 11.03
N PRO A 114 -5.93 4.53 11.55
CA PRO A 114 -6.58 3.45 12.32
C PRO A 114 -7.15 2.31 11.46
N GLY A 115 -7.20 2.43 10.14
CA GLY A 115 -7.75 1.39 9.25
C GLY A 115 -9.24 1.07 9.45
N GLY A 116 -9.94 1.83 10.26
CA GLY A 116 -11.35 1.66 10.61
C GLY A 116 -11.88 2.84 11.40
N ASP A 117 -13.08 2.69 11.96
CA ASP A 117 -13.66 3.72 12.82
C ASP A 117 -13.04 3.72 14.24
N MET A 118 -13.37 4.74 15.03
CA MET A 118 -12.83 4.89 16.39
C MET A 118 -13.30 3.79 17.36
N ARG A 119 -14.41 3.10 17.08
CA ARG A 119 -14.88 1.96 17.89
C ARG A 119 -14.01 0.73 17.63
N ALA A 120 -13.70 0.47 16.36
CA ALA A 120 -12.79 -0.59 15.97
C ALA A 120 -11.39 -0.33 16.57
N ALA A 121 -10.87 0.90 16.42
CA ALA A 121 -9.60 1.28 17.03
C ALA A 121 -9.60 1.09 18.56
N GLY A 122 -10.68 1.48 19.25
CA GLY A 122 -10.84 1.26 20.69
C GLY A 122 -10.83 -0.23 21.06
N ALA A 123 -11.53 -1.07 20.30
CA ALA A 123 -11.56 -2.52 20.54
C ALA A 123 -10.19 -3.17 20.34
N LEU A 124 -9.49 -2.83 19.26
CA LEU A 124 -8.15 -3.34 18.93
C LEU A 124 -7.11 -2.91 19.98
N ASN A 125 -7.24 -1.71 20.50
CA ASN A 125 -6.33 -1.17 21.51
C ASN A 125 -6.80 -1.38 22.96
N GLN A 126 -7.81 -2.23 23.20
CA GLN A 126 -8.32 -2.54 24.54
C GLN A 126 -8.75 -1.28 25.31
N GLY A 127 -9.34 -0.30 24.63
CA GLY A 127 -9.77 0.97 25.19
C GLY A 127 -8.67 1.99 25.46
N ARG A 128 -7.40 1.67 25.18
CA ARG A 128 -6.31 2.63 25.32
C ARG A 128 -6.41 3.70 24.22
N VAL A 129 -6.23 4.95 24.62
CA VAL A 129 -6.07 6.06 23.67
C VAL A 129 -4.62 6.07 23.20
N ILE A 130 -4.41 6.05 21.88
CA ILE A 130 -3.08 6.10 21.31
C ILE A 130 -2.80 7.53 20.84
N ASP A 131 -1.74 8.10 21.39
CA ASP A 131 -1.20 9.38 20.97
C ASP A 131 -0.56 9.21 19.57
N PRO A 132 -0.80 10.12 18.61
CA PRO A 132 -0.11 10.13 17.34
C PRO A 132 1.42 10.08 17.43
N ASP A 133 2.01 10.72 18.44
CA ASP A 133 3.47 10.68 18.66
C ASP A 133 3.93 9.29 19.12
N ALA A 134 3.11 8.59 19.90
CA ALA A 134 3.40 7.21 20.30
C ALA A 134 3.41 6.24 19.11
N ILE A 135 2.67 6.52 18.04
CA ILE A 135 2.69 5.70 16.81
C ILE A 135 4.04 5.84 16.10
N ASN A 136 4.59 7.04 16.05
CA ASN A 136 5.92 7.26 15.47
C ASN A 136 6.99 6.49 16.26
N THR A 137 7.00 6.61 17.59
CA THR A 137 7.90 5.86 18.48
C THR A 137 7.79 4.35 18.27
N LEU A 138 6.57 3.83 18.14
CA LEU A 138 6.31 2.41 17.90
C LEU A 138 6.88 1.94 16.56
N ILE A 139 6.78 2.76 15.50
CA ILE A 139 7.39 2.48 14.21
C ILE A 139 8.92 2.49 14.32
N GLU A 140 9.50 3.49 14.98
CA GLU A 140 10.94 3.60 15.24
C GLU A 140 11.46 2.37 15.99
N GLU A 141 10.81 1.98 17.08
CA GLU A 141 11.15 0.77 17.85
C GLU A 141 11.07 -0.51 16.98
N THR A 142 10.03 -0.64 16.17
CA THR A 142 9.87 -1.79 15.28
C THR A 142 11.02 -1.91 14.28
N VAL A 143 11.40 -0.79 13.67
CA VAL A 143 12.50 -0.74 12.72
C VAL A 143 13.84 -0.99 13.42
N ALA A 144 14.06 -0.41 14.60
CA ALA A 144 15.26 -0.61 15.40
C ALA A 144 15.41 -2.07 15.86
N LEU A 145 14.31 -2.73 16.25
CA LEU A 145 14.28 -4.17 16.56
C LEU A 145 14.68 -5.02 15.36
N LEU A 146 14.16 -4.71 14.17
CA LEU A 146 14.52 -5.41 12.93
C LEU A 146 16.00 -5.17 12.56
N ARG A 147 16.50 -3.96 12.74
CA ARG A 147 17.90 -3.58 12.46
C ARG A 147 18.89 -4.14 13.50
N ASP A 148 18.40 -4.52 14.70
CA ASP A 148 19.21 -4.89 15.86
C ASP A 148 20.07 -3.71 16.33
N ASP A 149 19.50 -2.52 16.38
CA ASP A 149 20.19 -1.27 16.69
C ASP A 149 19.51 -0.42 17.79
N LEU A 150 18.68 -1.07 18.63
CA LEU A 150 18.14 -0.39 19.80
C LEU A 150 19.28 0.17 20.68
N PRO A 151 19.19 1.43 21.12
CA PRO A 151 20.19 1.99 22.03
C PRO A 151 20.37 1.13 23.28
N ALA A 152 21.59 0.95 23.76
CA ALA A 152 21.87 0.17 24.97
C ALA A 152 21.13 0.68 26.22
N THR A 153 20.73 1.95 26.22
CA THR A 153 19.92 2.58 27.28
C THR A 153 18.40 2.35 27.11
N HIS A 154 17.98 1.80 26.00
CA HIS A 154 16.57 1.53 25.74
C HIS A 154 16.07 0.39 26.64
N HIS A 155 14.86 0.49 27.17
CA HIS A 155 14.31 -0.52 28.08
C HIS A 155 14.13 -1.90 27.45
N TYR A 156 14.10 -1.99 26.12
CA TYR A 156 14.05 -3.24 25.33
C TYR A 156 15.41 -3.63 24.72
N ALA A 157 16.53 -3.02 25.10
CA ALA A 157 17.84 -3.25 24.48
C ALA A 157 18.33 -4.72 24.49
N SER A 158 17.80 -5.55 25.41
CA SER A 158 18.13 -6.99 25.48
C SER A 158 17.17 -7.90 24.72
N ILE A 159 16.16 -7.35 24.07
CA ILE A 159 15.19 -8.13 23.31
C ILE A 159 15.75 -8.47 21.95
N GLU A 160 15.63 -9.73 21.55
CA GLU A 160 16.02 -10.23 20.25
C GLU A 160 14.79 -10.63 19.43
N VAL A 161 14.73 -10.16 18.19
CA VAL A 161 13.70 -10.60 17.24
C VAL A 161 14.04 -12.01 16.74
N ARG A 162 13.08 -12.92 16.83
CA ARG A 162 13.21 -14.31 16.36
C ARG A 162 11.99 -14.72 15.51
N PRO A 163 12.19 -15.47 14.39
CA PRO A 163 13.46 -15.84 13.79
C PRO A 163 14.24 -14.63 13.25
N ARG A 164 15.55 -14.77 13.03
CA ARG A 164 16.36 -13.74 12.36
C ARG A 164 16.52 -14.10 10.90
N PRO A 165 15.85 -13.40 9.97
CA PRO A 165 15.95 -13.72 8.55
C PRO A 165 17.33 -13.37 7.98
N VAL A 166 17.76 -14.10 6.93
CA VAL A 166 19.00 -13.79 6.19
C VAL A 166 18.89 -12.44 5.48
N GLN A 167 17.68 -12.13 4.99
CA GLN A 167 17.36 -10.85 4.38
C GLN A 167 16.15 -10.25 5.09
N MET A 168 16.32 -9.04 5.60
CA MET A 168 15.23 -8.31 6.24
C MET A 168 14.15 -7.92 5.25
N PRO A 169 12.89 -7.75 5.69
CA PRO A 169 11.86 -7.19 4.85
C PRO A 169 12.26 -5.78 4.39
N GLU A 170 11.82 -5.37 3.19
CA GLU A 170 11.90 -3.96 2.81
C GLU A 170 10.87 -3.18 3.63
N VAL A 171 11.32 -2.12 4.30
CA VAL A 171 10.43 -1.32 5.16
C VAL A 171 10.01 -0.04 4.43
N TRP A 172 8.71 0.22 4.44
CA TRP A 172 8.08 1.34 3.77
C TRP A 172 7.20 2.12 4.73
N LEU A 173 7.28 3.45 4.69
CA LEU A 173 6.27 4.29 5.32
C LEU A 173 5.24 4.73 4.28
N LEU A 174 3.97 4.53 4.59
CA LEU A 174 2.87 4.98 3.76
C LEU A 174 2.39 6.36 4.22
N GLY A 175 2.09 7.22 3.26
CA GLY A 175 1.54 8.53 3.57
C GLY A 175 1.02 9.29 2.37
N SER A 176 0.30 10.39 2.64
CA SER A 176 -0.32 11.23 1.62
C SER A 176 0.04 12.72 1.78
N SER A 177 1.14 13.04 2.49
CA SER A 177 1.53 14.41 2.80
C SER A 177 3.05 14.61 2.80
N GLY A 178 3.49 15.87 2.65
CA GLY A 178 4.90 16.22 2.79
C GLY A 178 5.49 15.88 4.17
N GLN A 179 4.68 15.96 5.23
CA GLN A 179 5.12 15.56 6.57
C GLN A 179 5.50 14.08 6.64
N SER A 180 4.69 13.19 6.04
CA SER A 180 5.03 11.77 6.00
C SER A 180 6.24 11.49 5.12
N ALA A 181 6.40 12.22 4.01
CA ALA A 181 7.56 12.10 3.14
C ALA A 181 8.85 12.51 3.87
N ALA A 182 8.86 13.67 4.53
CA ALA A 182 9.98 14.13 5.33
C ALA A 182 10.34 13.14 6.45
N TRP A 183 9.33 12.66 7.18
CA TRP A 183 9.53 11.71 8.27
C TRP A 183 10.14 10.39 7.78
N ALA A 184 9.64 9.84 6.66
CA ALA A 184 10.21 8.64 6.05
C ALA A 184 11.68 8.83 5.66
N GLY A 185 12.01 9.97 5.02
CA GLY A 185 13.38 10.31 4.64
C GLY A 185 14.30 10.41 5.85
N THR A 186 13.90 11.14 6.90
CA THR A 186 14.71 11.33 8.12
C THR A 186 15.02 10.00 8.83
N HIS A 187 14.09 9.02 8.77
CA HIS A 187 14.26 7.72 9.43
C HIS A 187 14.84 6.63 8.51
N ASP A 188 15.34 7.01 7.34
CA ASP A 188 15.93 6.10 6.36
C ASP A 188 15.00 4.93 6.01
N LEU A 189 13.72 5.25 5.70
CA LEU A 189 12.69 4.31 5.26
C LEU A 189 12.29 4.60 3.81
N ASN A 190 11.89 3.58 3.07
CA ASN A 190 11.26 3.77 1.76
C ASN A 190 9.93 4.52 1.90
N TYR A 191 9.51 5.25 0.88
CA TYR A 191 8.29 6.05 0.93
C TYR A 191 7.26 5.65 -0.13
N ALA A 192 6.04 5.34 0.31
CA ALA A 192 4.90 5.05 -0.54
C ALA A 192 3.87 6.20 -0.46
N TYR A 193 3.70 6.93 -1.56
CA TYR A 193 2.75 8.03 -1.65
C TYR A 193 1.36 7.52 -2.06
N ALA A 194 0.38 7.67 -1.18
CA ALA A 194 -1.01 7.28 -1.40
C ALA A 194 -1.80 8.38 -2.14
N GLN A 195 -1.52 8.60 -3.43
CA GLN A 195 -2.21 9.59 -4.25
C GLN A 195 -3.70 9.27 -4.38
N PHE A 196 -4.06 7.99 -4.58
CA PHE A 196 -5.45 7.54 -4.72
C PHE A 196 -6.34 7.95 -3.54
N PHE A 197 -5.77 8.20 -2.36
CA PHE A 197 -6.53 8.57 -1.17
C PHE A 197 -6.99 10.02 -1.21
N THR A 198 -6.09 10.95 -1.56
CA THR A 198 -6.38 12.39 -1.56
C THR A 198 -6.94 12.90 -2.88
N GLY A 199 -6.64 12.25 -3.98
CA GLY A 199 -6.90 12.73 -5.33
C GLY A 199 -6.06 13.93 -5.75
N ARG A 200 -5.17 14.41 -4.87
CA ARG A 200 -4.32 15.56 -5.17
C ARG A 200 -2.97 15.12 -5.71
N GLN A 201 -2.59 15.69 -6.82
CA GLN A 201 -1.22 15.53 -7.32
C GLN A 201 -0.30 16.48 -6.53
N GLN A 202 0.69 15.90 -5.85
CA GLN A 202 1.72 16.68 -5.16
C GLN A 202 3.05 16.49 -5.90
N VAL A 203 3.19 17.25 -6.99
CA VAL A 203 4.46 17.31 -7.72
C VAL A 203 5.56 17.75 -6.76
N GLY A 204 6.71 17.07 -6.76
CA GLY A 204 7.83 17.35 -5.86
C GLY A 204 7.79 16.62 -4.51
N ILE A 205 6.75 15.81 -4.21
CA ILE A 205 6.71 15.07 -2.94
C ILE A 205 7.86 14.07 -2.81
N MET A 206 8.28 13.46 -3.92
CA MET A 206 9.42 12.54 -3.95
C MET A 206 10.75 13.27 -3.76
N ASP A 207 10.88 14.48 -4.31
CA ASP A 207 12.06 15.30 -4.08
C ASP A 207 12.12 15.79 -2.64
N HIS A 208 10.97 16.12 -2.06
CA HIS A 208 10.87 16.46 -0.64
C HIS A 208 11.30 15.28 0.24
N TYR A 209 10.88 14.05 -0.07
CA TYR A 209 11.36 12.84 0.62
C TYR A 209 12.88 12.69 0.49
N ARG A 210 13.43 12.77 -0.74
CA ARG A 210 14.87 12.59 -1.00
C ARG A 210 15.73 13.63 -0.31
N ALA A 211 15.22 14.88 -0.17
CA ALA A 211 15.92 15.95 0.53
C ALA A 211 16.09 15.69 2.04
N HIS A 212 15.34 14.73 2.61
CA HIS A 212 15.43 14.36 4.02
C HIS A 212 16.17 13.04 4.27
N LEU A 213 16.64 12.37 3.20
CA LEU A 213 17.44 11.15 3.38
C LEU A 213 18.78 11.45 4.04
N PRO A 214 19.35 10.52 4.83
CA PRO A 214 20.67 10.64 5.37
C PRO A 214 21.72 10.90 4.28
N GLY A 215 22.52 11.95 4.45
CA GLY A 215 23.54 12.37 3.47
C GLY A 215 23.05 13.24 2.33
N ALA A 216 21.77 13.63 2.29
CA ALA A 216 21.29 14.63 1.36
C ALA A 216 21.91 16.01 1.65
N PRO A 217 22.09 16.90 0.63
CA PRO A 217 22.65 18.23 0.85
C PRO A 217 21.82 19.02 1.88
N GLY A 218 22.43 19.43 2.99
CA GLY A 218 21.78 20.20 4.05
C GLY A 218 21.25 19.36 5.23
N THR A 219 21.27 18.05 5.17
CA THR A 219 20.99 17.21 6.33
C THR A 219 22.24 17.13 7.22
N GLN A 220 22.11 17.51 8.48
CA GLN A 220 23.16 17.22 9.44
C GLN A 220 23.16 15.73 9.72
N ALA A 221 24.34 15.12 9.71
CA ALA A 221 24.51 13.71 10.10
C ALA A 221 24.46 13.60 11.65
N ASP A 222 23.33 13.94 12.26
CA ASP A 222 23.10 13.82 13.69
C ASP A 222 22.64 12.40 14.09
N GLY A 223 23.11 11.39 13.39
CA GLY A 223 22.92 9.99 13.72
C GLY A 223 24.23 9.25 13.70
N ALA A 224 24.61 8.64 14.80
CA ALA A 224 25.72 7.70 14.81
C ALA A 224 25.53 6.67 13.68
N PRO A 225 26.60 6.26 12.97
CA PRO A 225 26.46 5.28 11.89
C PRO A 225 25.79 4.03 12.46
N HIS A 226 24.67 3.62 11.83
CA HIS A 226 24.01 2.38 12.19
C HIS A 226 25.04 1.25 12.21
N ARG A 227 25.28 0.66 13.39
CA ARG A 227 26.30 -0.38 13.61
C ARG A 227 25.91 -1.76 13.06
N GLY A 228 24.96 -1.81 12.16
CA GLY A 228 24.46 -3.04 11.55
C GLY A 228 25.15 -3.41 10.24
N GLY A 229 26.42 -3.68 10.28
CA GLY A 229 27.16 -4.29 9.17
C GLY A 229 27.07 -5.82 9.18
N GLY A 230 25.89 -6.38 8.93
CA GLY A 230 25.76 -7.84 8.81
C GLY A 230 24.32 -8.24 8.49
N HIS A 231 24.15 -8.82 7.30
CA HIS A 231 22.89 -9.41 6.79
C HIS A 231 21.75 -8.42 6.50
N GLY A 232 21.68 -7.95 5.23
CA GLY A 232 20.53 -7.29 4.62
C GLY A 232 20.05 -6.05 5.39
N SER A 233 20.81 -4.96 5.34
CA SER A 233 20.45 -3.71 6.03
C SER A 233 19.16 -3.11 5.46
N ILE A 234 18.25 -2.67 6.36
CA ILE A 234 17.07 -1.89 6.00
C ILE A 234 17.53 -0.46 5.72
N HIS A 235 17.40 -0.01 4.49
CA HIS A 235 17.69 1.37 4.08
C HIS A 235 16.55 1.92 3.25
N GLY A 236 16.34 3.24 3.31
CA GLY A 236 15.44 3.99 2.46
C GLY A 236 16.04 4.26 1.07
N GLY A 237 15.37 5.10 0.32
CA GLY A 237 15.79 5.57 -1.00
C GLY A 237 14.81 5.20 -2.11
N GLN A 238 14.04 4.13 -1.96
CA GLN A 238 13.01 3.77 -2.92
C GLN A 238 11.73 4.57 -2.71
N THR A 239 11.05 4.88 -3.82
CA THR A 239 9.76 5.57 -3.79
C THR A 239 8.77 4.86 -4.71
N LEU A 240 7.51 4.87 -4.32
CA LEU A 240 6.40 4.48 -5.19
C LEU A 240 5.20 5.41 -5.00
N SER A 241 4.34 5.51 -6.01
CA SER A 241 3.06 6.21 -5.93
C SER A 241 1.91 5.26 -6.18
N ALA A 242 0.95 5.22 -5.24
CA ALA A 242 -0.25 4.41 -5.38
C ALA A 242 -1.38 5.21 -6.04
N LEU A 243 -1.95 4.69 -7.12
CA LEU A 243 -2.91 5.33 -8.03
C LEU A 243 -4.12 4.43 -8.24
N CYS A 244 -5.33 4.99 -8.20
CA CYS A 244 -6.53 4.26 -8.58
C CYS A 244 -6.70 4.30 -10.10
N VAL A 245 -6.93 3.14 -10.70
CA VAL A 245 -7.09 3.00 -12.15
C VAL A 245 -8.35 2.22 -12.50
N SER A 246 -8.94 2.58 -13.61
CA SER A 246 -9.96 1.79 -14.30
C SER A 246 -9.64 1.76 -15.78
N ALA A 247 -9.20 0.62 -16.29
CA ALA A 247 -8.76 0.44 -17.65
C ALA A 247 -9.48 -0.75 -18.31
N ALA A 248 -9.95 -0.56 -19.52
CA ALA A 248 -10.62 -1.61 -20.28
C ALA A 248 -10.30 -1.52 -21.78
N ALA A 249 -10.88 -2.41 -22.58
CA ALA A 249 -10.72 -2.37 -24.03
C ALA A 249 -11.37 -1.15 -24.68
N THR A 250 -12.46 -0.67 -24.08
CA THR A 250 -13.18 0.54 -24.51
C THR A 250 -13.29 1.55 -23.37
N ARG A 251 -13.51 2.83 -23.72
CA ARG A 251 -13.75 3.89 -22.73
C ARG A 251 -15.04 3.68 -21.96
N GLU A 252 -16.04 3.13 -22.59
CA GLU A 252 -17.36 2.83 -22.01
C GLU A 252 -17.23 1.78 -20.91
N GLU A 253 -16.51 0.68 -21.17
CA GLU A 253 -16.24 -0.35 -20.17
C GLU A 253 -15.40 0.20 -19.01
N ALA A 254 -14.36 0.98 -19.30
CA ALA A 254 -13.52 1.61 -18.28
C ALA A 254 -14.33 2.57 -17.40
N HIS A 255 -15.26 3.33 -18.00
CA HIS A 255 -16.15 4.24 -17.29
C HIS A 255 -17.09 3.48 -16.35
N GLU A 256 -17.73 2.41 -16.82
CA GLU A 256 -18.61 1.58 -15.99
C GLU A 256 -17.84 0.97 -14.79
N GLN A 257 -16.66 0.44 -15.03
CA GLN A 257 -15.80 -0.06 -13.95
C GLN A 257 -15.40 1.05 -12.96
N ALA A 258 -15.12 2.26 -13.45
CA ALA A 258 -14.73 3.39 -12.61
C ALA A 258 -15.86 3.84 -11.68
N LEU A 259 -17.13 3.64 -12.05
CA LEU A 259 -18.27 3.98 -11.19
C LEU A 259 -18.26 3.20 -9.87
N VAL A 260 -17.69 1.99 -9.83
CA VAL A 260 -17.51 1.23 -8.56
C VAL A 260 -16.63 2.00 -7.58
N ALA A 261 -15.47 2.45 -8.03
CA ALA A 261 -14.56 3.26 -7.21
C ALA A 261 -15.18 4.62 -6.85
N ALA A 262 -15.85 5.25 -7.80
CA ALA A 262 -16.50 6.54 -7.60
C ALA A 262 -17.63 6.47 -6.57
N ASP A 263 -18.47 5.43 -6.61
CA ASP A 263 -19.55 5.20 -5.64
C ASP A 263 -19.00 5.00 -4.23
N ALA A 264 -17.99 4.15 -4.06
CA ALA A 264 -17.33 3.93 -2.77
C ALA A 264 -16.74 5.23 -2.20
N ARG A 265 -16.05 6.02 -3.02
CA ARG A 265 -15.46 7.30 -2.62
C ARG A 265 -16.49 8.39 -2.34
N PHE A 266 -17.54 8.45 -3.17
CA PHE A 266 -18.66 9.38 -2.98
C PHE A 266 -19.40 9.08 -1.68
N SER A 267 -19.66 7.81 -1.39
CA SER A 267 -20.26 7.37 -0.13
C SER A 267 -19.43 7.80 1.08
N LEU A 268 -18.12 7.54 1.05
CA LEU A 268 -17.20 7.96 2.12
C LEU A 268 -17.22 9.48 2.34
N ARG A 269 -17.21 10.27 1.27
CA ARG A 269 -17.23 11.74 1.35
C ARG A 269 -18.53 12.33 1.86
N THR A 270 -19.64 11.65 1.60
CA THR A 270 -20.99 12.07 2.02
C THR A 270 -21.42 11.48 3.36
N GLY A 271 -20.52 10.70 4.04
CA GLY A 271 -20.82 10.05 5.32
C GLY A 271 -21.81 8.89 5.20
N ARG A 272 -21.99 8.35 4.00
CA ARG A 272 -22.81 7.16 3.75
C ARG A 272 -21.98 5.89 3.99
N PRO A 273 -22.58 4.75 4.31
CA PRO A 273 -21.88 3.47 4.32
C PRO A 273 -21.26 3.20 2.95
N MET A 274 -20.00 2.80 2.93
CA MET A 274 -19.30 2.45 1.72
C MET A 274 -19.66 1.00 1.34
N HIS A 275 -19.99 0.79 0.06
CA HIS A 275 -20.27 -0.52 -0.52
C HIS A 275 -19.58 -0.65 -1.87
N PHE A 276 -19.21 -1.87 -2.22
CA PHE A 276 -18.81 -2.23 -3.58
C PHE A 276 -19.97 -2.97 -4.23
N ARG A 277 -20.49 -2.42 -5.32
CA ARG A 277 -21.68 -2.95 -5.99
C ARG A 277 -21.60 -2.73 -7.49
N ASP A 278 -22.36 -3.54 -8.22
CA ASP A 278 -22.51 -3.36 -9.65
C ASP A 278 -23.19 -2.01 -9.92
N PRO A 279 -22.56 -1.11 -10.71
CA PRO A 279 -23.16 0.17 -11.09
C PRO A 279 -24.55 0.05 -11.75
N ALA A 280 -24.85 -1.06 -12.42
CA ALA A 280 -26.15 -1.32 -13.02
C ALA A 280 -27.28 -1.45 -11.98
N THR A 281 -26.95 -1.71 -10.71
CA THR A 281 -27.94 -1.82 -9.60
C THR A 281 -28.29 -0.49 -8.96
N LEU A 282 -27.57 0.59 -9.30
CA LEU A 282 -27.82 1.92 -8.75
C LEU A 282 -29.11 2.50 -9.32
N ASP A 283 -29.91 3.14 -8.46
CA ASP A 283 -31.03 3.94 -8.98
C ASP A 283 -30.53 5.10 -9.85
N ALA A 284 -31.31 5.49 -10.83
CA ALA A 284 -30.89 6.44 -11.86
C ALA A 284 -30.48 7.82 -11.30
N ALA A 285 -31.13 8.30 -10.24
CA ALA A 285 -30.85 9.60 -9.65
C ALA A 285 -29.51 9.57 -8.90
N TYR A 286 -29.30 8.51 -8.10
CA TYR A 286 -28.04 8.30 -7.37
C TYR A 286 -26.88 8.04 -8.32
N ARG A 287 -27.07 7.21 -9.35
CA ARG A 287 -26.06 6.97 -10.39
C ARG A 287 -25.59 8.28 -11.03
N ALA A 288 -26.53 9.16 -11.39
CA ALA A 288 -26.19 10.47 -11.94
C ALA A 288 -25.38 11.37 -10.97
N GLU A 289 -25.54 11.20 -9.66
CA GLU A 289 -24.69 11.88 -8.66
C GLU A 289 -23.26 11.31 -8.66
N VAL A 290 -23.14 9.98 -8.71
CA VAL A 290 -21.84 9.28 -8.76
C VAL A 290 -21.09 9.61 -10.05
N GLU A 291 -21.78 9.66 -11.20
CA GLU A 291 -21.20 10.06 -12.50
C GLU A 291 -20.64 11.49 -12.45
N ARG A 292 -21.42 12.44 -11.94
CA ARG A 292 -20.94 13.84 -11.74
C ARG A 292 -19.77 13.93 -10.74
N TYR A 293 -19.72 13.03 -9.77
CA TYR A 293 -18.58 12.92 -8.87
C TYR A 293 -17.34 12.40 -9.59
N LEU A 294 -17.47 11.34 -10.38
CA LEU A 294 -16.38 10.76 -11.18
C LEU A 294 -15.75 11.78 -12.13
N GLU A 295 -16.57 12.59 -12.82
CA GLU A 295 -16.08 13.66 -13.72
C GLU A 295 -15.14 14.66 -13.04
N ARG A 296 -15.25 14.83 -11.72
CA ARG A 296 -14.47 15.79 -10.91
C ARG A 296 -13.37 15.13 -10.07
N ASP A 297 -13.41 13.81 -9.95
CA ASP A 297 -12.44 13.09 -9.12
C ASP A 297 -11.16 12.80 -9.90
N THR A 298 -10.10 13.51 -9.55
CA THR A 298 -8.77 13.34 -10.16
C THR A 298 -7.97 12.19 -9.55
N ALA A 299 -8.54 11.43 -8.61
CA ALA A 299 -7.88 10.30 -7.99
C ALA A 299 -7.95 9.02 -8.82
N ILE A 300 -8.90 8.94 -9.75
CA ILE A 300 -9.13 7.76 -10.58
C ILE A 300 -8.69 8.09 -12.01
N ILE A 301 -7.77 7.30 -12.55
CA ILE A 301 -7.35 7.37 -13.96
C ILE A 301 -8.23 6.40 -14.74
N VAL A 302 -9.03 6.93 -15.68
CA VAL A 302 -10.02 6.16 -16.44
C VAL A 302 -9.72 6.25 -17.93
N GLY A 303 -9.74 5.12 -18.62
CA GLY A 303 -9.56 5.10 -20.08
C GLY A 303 -9.32 3.72 -20.66
N THR A 304 -9.02 3.66 -21.93
CA THR A 304 -8.53 2.43 -22.55
C THR A 304 -7.19 2.02 -21.96
N TYR A 305 -6.77 0.78 -22.14
CA TYR A 305 -5.47 0.31 -21.66
C TYR A 305 -4.32 1.19 -22.15
N ASP A 306 -4.36 1.67 -23.40
CA ASP A 306 -3.31 2.54 -23.96
C ASP A 306 -3.31 3.93 -23.31
N GLU A 307 -4.49 4.51 -23.08
CA GLU A 307 -4.64 5.82 -22.43
C GLU A 307 -4.17 5.79 -20.98
N VAL A 308 -4.57 4.75 -20.23
CA VAL A 308 -4.15 4.59 -18.83
C VAL A 308 -2.64 4.33 -18.74
N ALA A 309 -2.06 3.50 -19.59
CA ALA A 309 -0.62 3.26 -19.62
C ALA A 309 0.16 4.56 -19.93
N HIS A 310 -0.30 5.36 -20.90
CA HIS A 310 0.29 6.66 -21.18
C HIS A 310 0.20 7.62 -19.98
N ALA A 311 -0.96 7.69 -19.32
CA ALA A 311 -1.16 8.53 -18.14
C ALA A 311 -0.28 8.11 -16.96
N LEU A 312 -0.07 6.80 -16.74
CA LEU A 312 0.81 6.28 -15.71
C LEU A 312 2.29 6.63 -15.97
N SER A 313 2.73 6.52 -17.23
CA SER A 313 4.09 6.92 -17.63
C SER A 313 4.31 8.42 -17.42
N ALA A 314 3.39 9.24 -17.87
CA ALA A 314 3.44 10.70 -17.67
C ALA A 314 3.40 11.08 -16.18
N PHE A 315 2.60 10.37 -15.37
CA PHE A 315 2.57 10.58 -13.93
C PHE A 315 3.93 10.27 -13.30
N ALA A 316 4.53 9.12 -13.63
CA ALA A 316 5.83 8.71 -13.11
C ALA A 316 6.93 9.74 -13.41
N GLU A 317 6.97 10.25 -14.64
CA GLU A 317 7.91 11.29 -15.05
C GLU A 317 7.71 12.60 -14.27
N ASN A 318 6.45 13.05 -14.17
CA ASN A 318 6.11 14.32 -13.50
C ASN A 318 6.35 14.29 -11.99
N HIS A 319 6.23 13.13 -11.35
CA HIS A 319 6.39 12.97 -9.90
C HIS A 319 7.77 12.42 -9.50
N GLY A 320 8.61 12.08 -10.46
CA GLY A 320 9.95 11.56 -10.18
C GLY A 320 9.93 10.21 -9.45
N THR A 321 8.95 9.34 -9.76
CA THR A 321 8.88 7.98 -9.22
C THR A 321 9.22 6.94 -10.27
N GLU A 322 9.94 5.90 -9.89
CA GLU A 322 10.28 4.78 -10.78
C GLU A 322 9.27 3.64 -10.70
N GLU A 323 8.38 3.68 -9.73
CA GLU A 323 7.37 2.65 -9.48
C GLU A 323 6.00 3.27 -9.26
N VAL A 324 5.00 2.72 -9.95
CA VAL A 324 3.59 3.00 -9.68
C VAL A 324 2.90 1.74 -9.16
N MET A 325 2.04 1.93 -8.16
CA MET A 325 1.24 0.88 -7.54
C MET A 325 -0.23 1.12 -7.87
N LEU A 326 -0.87 0.14 -8.49
CA LEU A 326 -2.22 0.27 -9.02
C LEU A 326 -3.25 -0.24 -8.01
N VAL A 327 -4.34 0.51 -7.85
CA VAL A 327 -5.53 0.11 -7.10
C VAL A 327 -6.68 0.01 -8.08
N SER A 328 -7.43 -1.09 -8.07
CA SER A 328 -8.60 -1.27 -8.93
C SER A 328 -9.69 -2.07 -8.21
N TYR A 329 -10.95 -1.71 -8.46
CA TYR A 329 -12.12 -2.35 -7.86
C TYR A 329 -12.94 -3.06 -8.93
N ILE A 330 -12.60 -4.30 -9.20
CA ILE A 330 -13.28 -5.21 -10.14
C ILE A 330 -13.59 -6.48 -9.36
N ASP A 331 -14.85 -6.94 -9.41
CA ASP A 331 -15.32 -8.12 -8.69
C ASP A 331 -14.75 -9.43 -9.27
N ASP A 332 -14.85 -9.58 -10.58
CA ASP A 332 -14.35 -10.76 -11.28
C ASP A 332 -12.83 -10.75 -11.33
N VAL A 333 -12.20 -11.73 -10.68
CA VAL A 333 -10.73 -11.84 -10.57
C VAL A 333 -10.05 -12.06 -11.92
N GLU A 334 -10.72 -12.73 -12.88
CA GLU A 334 -10.15 -12.95 -14.21
C GLU A 334 -10.15 -11.65 -15.03
N VAL A 335 -11.22 -10.86 -14.91
CA VAL A 335 -11.30 -9.51 -15.53
C VAL A 335 -10.26 -8.59 -14.90
N LYS A 336 -10.14 -8.59 -13.56
CA LYS A 336 -9.14 -7.81 -12.82
C LYS A 336 -7.72 -8.19 -13.25
N THR A 337 -7.42 -9.48 -13.30
CA THR A 337 -6.10 -9.99 -13.71
C THR A 337 -5.78 -9.64 -15.16
N ARG A 338 -6.77 -9.72 -16.05
CA ARG A 338 -6.64 -9.32 -17.44
C ARG A 338 -6.33 -7.82 -17.56
N GLN A 339 -7.04 -6.95 -16.83
CA GLN A 339 -6.73 -5.51 -16.80
C GLN A 339 -5.26 -5.27 -16.47
N TYR A 340 -4.76 -5.92 -15.43
CA TYR A 340 -3.37 -5.77 -15.02
C TYR A 340 -2.39 -6.34 -16.05
N ALA A 341 -2.69 -7.48 -16.68
CA ALA A 341 -1.85 -8.05 -17.73
C ALA A 341 -1.75 -7.13 -18.95
N GLU A 342 -2.86 -6.54 -19.39
CA GLU A 342 -2.93 -5.60 -20.50
C GLU A 342 -2.15 -4.30 -20.21
N LEU A 343 -2.23 -3.78 -18.99
CA LEU A 343 -1.44 -2.61 -18.58
C LEU A 343 0.06 -2.94 -18.52
N ALA A 344 0.43 -4.10 -17.97
CA ALA A 344 1.83 -4.54 -17.92
C ALA A 344 2.46 -4.68 -19.32
N ALA A 345 1.71 -5.20 -20.28
CA ALA A 345 2.18 -5.35 -21.67
C ALA A 345 2.49 -4.01 -22.36
N ARG A 346 1.88 -2.90 -21.91
CA ARG A 346 2.05 -1.55 -22.48
C ARG A 346 3.07 -0.69 -21.74
N LEU A 347 3.37 -1.04 -20.50
CA LEU A 347 4.28 -0.29 -19.63
C LEU A 347 5.72 -0.83 -19.61
N ARG A 348 5.97 -1.90 -20.36
CA ARG A 348 7.31 -2.52 -20.50
C ARG A 348 8.07 -2.07 -21.75
#